data_da7cdcf7fb7915f03f189a70e011a21f
#
_entry.id   da7cdcf7fb7915f03f189a70e011a21f
#
_cell.length_a   1.000
_cell.length_b   1.000
_cell.length_c   1.000
_cell.angle_alpha   90.00
_cell.angle_beta   90.00
_cell.angle_gamma   90.00
#
_symmetry.space_group_name_H-M   'P 1'
#
loop_
_entity.id
_entity.type
_entity.pdbx_description
1 polymer ?
#
loop_
_entity_poly.entity_id
_entity_poly.type
_entity_poly.pdbx_seq_one_letter_code
_entity_poly.pdbx_strand_id
1 'polypeptide(L)'
;MRIGLDIDNVIADFDKEVLKELTKEDVNKRNKGIINPKERYVSFFFDWSLDEIRDFYAENMEKMAKKFELREDVKYYMDKLLAEGHELYLITNRVYPDYKEPETTTINWLKEKNINYTKIIFAESRDKSKECIENNIDIMFDDDIGNCIRLK
;
A
#
# COMPACT_ATOMS: atom_id res chain seq x y z
N MET A 1 -4.11 6.50 -22.16
CA MET A 1 -2.87 6.49 -21.34
C MET A 1 -2.86 5.24 -20.48
N ARG A 2 -1.68 4.74 -20.16
CA ARG A 2 -1.46 3.70 -19.15
C ARG A 2 -1.03 4.36 -17.85
N ILE A 3 -1.88 4.23 -16.84
CA ILE A 3 -1.70 4.89 -15.55
C ILE A 3 -1.34 3.83 -14.53
N GLY A 4 -0.15 3.94 -13.94
CA GLY A 4 0.30 3.10 -12.83
C GLY A 4 -0.20 3.65 -11.50
N LEU A 5 -0.68 2.79 -10.63
CA LEU A 5 -1.15 3.12 -9.29
C LEU A 5 -0.51 2.15 -8.29
N ASP A 6 0.16 2.67 -7.26
CA ASP A 6 0.45 1.86 -6.09
C ASP A 6 -0.84 1.53 -5.34
N ILE A 7 -0.81 0.57 -4.45
CA ILE A 7 -1.97 0.19 -3.65
C ILE A 7 -1.94 0.87 -2.28
N ASP A 8 -0.87 0.68 -1.52
CA ASP A 8 -0.78 1.16 -0.15
C ASP A 8 -0.58 2.69 -0.13
N ASN A 9 -1.41 3.40 0.62
CA ASN A 9 -1.51 4.86 0.67
C ASN A 9 -1.89 5.58 -0.65
N VAL A 10 -2.13 4.85 -1.73
CA VAL A 10 -2.67 5.41 -2.99
C VAL A 10 -4.13 4.99 -3.18
N ILE A 11 -4.41 3.70 -3.15
CA ILE A 11 -5.77 3.12 -3.26
C ILE A 11 -6.30 2.76 -1.88
N ALA A 12 -5.50 2.04 -1.08
CA ALA A 12 -5.81 1.64 0.28
C ALA A 12 -5.39 2.72 1.28
N ASP A 13 -6.23 2.97 2.29
CA ASP A 13 -5.90 3.83 3.43
C ASP A 13 -5.05 3.03 4.45
N PHE A 14 -3.82 2.70 4.02
CA PHE A 14 -2.88 1.85 4.71
C PHE A 14 -2.50 2.41 6.09
N ASP A 15 -2.03 3.64 6.14
CA ASP A 15 -1.53 4.26 7.38
C ASP A 15 -2.58 4.32 8.47
N LYS A 16 -3.85 4.51 8.12
CA LYS A 16 -4.95 4.56 9.06
C LYS A 16 -5.15 3.24 9.81
N GLU A 17 -5.20 2.12 9.09
CA GLU A 17 -5.38 0.81 9.72
C GLU A 17 -4.12 0.37 10.46
N VAL A 18 -2.93 0.62 9.90
CA VAL A 18 -1.65 0.32 10.55
C VAL A 18 -1.50 1.10 11.85
N LEU A 19 -1.78 2.40 11.85
CA LEU A 19 -1.73 3.24 13.06
C LEU A 19 -2.68 2.74 14.15
N LYS A 20 -3.88 2.33 13.77
CA LYS A 20 -4.88 1.77 14.68
C LYS A 20 -4.39 0.48 15.35
N GLU A 21 -3.82 -0.45 14.57
CA GLU A 21 -3.33 -1.71 15.12
C GLU A 21 -2.03 -1.52 15.94
N LEU A 22 -1.11 -0.63 15.50
CA LEU A 22 0.07 -0.25 16.29
C LEU A 22 -0.32 0.37 17.63
N THR A 23 -1.34 1.24 17.65
CA THR A 23 -1.82 1.86 18.89
C THR A 23 -2.34 0.81 19.87
N LYS A 24 -3.10 -0.19 19.39
CA LYS A 24 -3.58 -1.29 20.24
C LYS A 24 -2.42 -2.12 20.79
N GLU A 25 -1.44 -2.41 19.95
CA GLU A 25 -0.29 -3.21 20.33
C GLU A 25 0.60 -2.45 21.33
N ASP A 26 0.79 -1.13 21.14
CA ASP A 26 1.53 -0.30 22.08
C ASP A 26 0.87 -0.26 23.48
N VAL A 27 -0.46 -0.16 23.55
CA VAL A 27 -1.19 -0.22 24.80
C VAL A 27 -0.90 -1.53 25.55
N ASN A 28 -0.83 -2.64 24.86
CA ASN A 28 -0.55 -3.94 25.45
C ASN A 28 0.91 -4.12 25.88
N LYS A 29 1.85 -3.58 25.11
CA LYS A 29 3.30 -3.79 25.34
C LYS A 29 3.93 -2.72 26.24
N ARG A 30 3.68 -1.46 25.98
CA ARG A 30 4.38 -0.32 26.62
C ARG A 30 3.48 0.78 27.14
N ASN A 31 2.34 0.98 26.52
CA ASN A 31 1.40 2.05 26.81
C ASN A 31 2.04 3.45 26.86
N LYS A 32 2.99 3.71 25.95
CA LYS A 32 3.66 5.03 25.84
C LYS A 32 2.96 5.96 24.86
N GLY A 33 2.21 5.40 23.92
CA GLY A 33 1.54 6.15 22.86
C GLY A 33 2.49 6.71 21.82
N ILE A 34 1.98 7.66 21.04
CA ILE A 34 2.73 8.32 19.98
C ILE A 34 3.74 9.29 20.57
N ILE A 35 5.02 9.08 20.28
CA ILE A 35 6.13 9.95 20.74
C ILE A 35 6.71 10.79 19.61
N ASN A 36 6.67 10.32 18.35
CA ASN A 36 7.26 10.98 17.19
C ASN A 36 6.23 11.23 16.07
N PRO A 37 5.21 12.09 16.26
CA PRO A 37 4.10 12.24 15.30
C PRO A 37 4.50 12.91 13.97
N LYS A 38 5.76 13.35 13.82
CA LYS A 38 6.29 14.00 12.61
C LYS A 38 7.07 13.04 11.70
N GLU A 39 7.23 11.80 12.11
CA GLU A 39 7.88 10.79 11.26
C GLU A 39 7.05 10.52 9.99
N ARG A 40 7.73 10.14 8.93
CA ARG A 40 7.07 9.86 7.65
C ARG A 40 6.19 8.61 7.72
N TYR A 41 6.68 7.57 8.36
CA TYR A 41 5.98 6.30 8.45
C TYR A 41 5.37 6.12 9.83
N VAL A 42 4.11 5.74 9.89
CA VAL A 42 3.34 5.58 11.12
C VAL A 42 3.96 4.58 12.10
N SER A 43 4.72 3.61 11.62
CA SER A 43 5.46 2.66 12.46
C SER A 43 6.53 3.31 13.32
N PHE A 44 7.08 4.45 12.91
CA PHE A 44 8.07 5.21 13.67
C PHE A 44 7.44 6.24 14.61
N PHE A 45 6.13 6.32 14.68
CA PHE A 45 5.46 7.19 15.66
C PHE A 45 5.66 6.70 17.10
N PHE A 46 5.93 5.43 17.29
CA PHE A 46 6.07 4.77 18.58
C PHE A 46 7.55 4.52 18.94
N ASP A 47 7.82 4.29 20.23
CA ASP A 47 9.14 3.93 20.74
C ASP A 47 9.41 2.42 20.56
N TRP A 48 9.41 1.98 19.31
CA TRP A 48 9.64 0.59 18.95
C TRP A 48 10.94 0.45 18.17
N SER A 49 11.68 -0.62 18.45
CA SER A 49 12.84 -0.98 17.64
C SER A 49 12.46 -1.45 16.24
N LEU A 50 13.40 -1.41 15.31
CA LEU A 50 13.18 -1.93 13.95
C LEU A 50 12.79 -3.41 13.95
N ASP A 51 13.34 -4.21 14.87
CA ASP A 51 12.98 -5.62 14.99
C ASP A 51 11.53 -5.81 15.43
N GLU A 52 11.06 -5.03 16.42
CA GLU A 52 9.67 -5.07 16.85
C GLU A 52 8.69 -4.62 15.77
N ILE A 53 9.07 -3.59 15.00
CA ILE A 53 8.28 -3.12 13.85
C ILE A 53 8.17 -4.23 12.79
N ARG A 54 9.29 -4.88 12.46
CA ARG A 54 9.33 -5.98 11.50
C ARG A 54 8.48 -7.16 11.94
N ASP A 55 8.61 -7.57 13.20
CA ASP A 55 7.84 -8.68 13.77
C ASP A 55 6.34 -8.34 13.76
N PHE A 56 5.96 -7.11 14.13
CA PHE A 56 4.58 -6.65 14.05
C PHE A 56 4.01 -6.77 12.64
N TYR A 57 4.75 -6.34 11.60
CA TYR A 57 4.29 -6.45 10.22
C TYR A 57 4.18 -7.92 9.78
N ALA A 58 5.17 -8.75 10.05
CA ALA A 58 5.14 -10.16 9.72
C ALA A 58 3.95 -10.93 10.36
N GLU A 59 3.54 -10.52 11.56
CA GLU A 59 2.42 -11.14 12.28
C GLU A 59 1.04 -10.61 11.88
N ASN A 60 0.95 -9.32 11.50
CA ASN A 60 -0.33 -8.63 11.42
C ASN A 60 -0.68 -8.12 10.03
N MET A 61 0.29 -7.90 9.12
CA MET A 61 0.06 -7.22 7.86
C MET A 61 -1.04 -7.85 7.03
N GLU A 62 -1.02 -9.16 6.86
CA GLU A 62 -2.04 -9.84 6.07
C GLU A 62 -3.45 -9.75 6.65
N LYS A 63 -3.56 -9.71 7.99
CA LYS A 63 -4.84 -9.50 8.67
C LYS A 63 -5.34 -8.06 8.51
N MET A 64 -4.42 -7.09 8.56
CA MET A 64 -4.74 -5.68 8.35
C MET A 64 -5.15 -5.42 6.90
N ALA A 65 -4.42 -6.01 5.94
CA ALA A 65 -4.69 -5.82 4.51
C ALA A 65 -6.12 -6.21 4.11
N LYS A 66 -6.69 -7.22 4.74
CA LYS A 66 -8.09 -7.62 4.53
C LYS A 66 -9.11 -6.59 5.03
N LYS A 67 -8.68 -5.66 5.91
CA LYS A 67 -9.53 -4.64 6.53
C LYS A 67 -9.30 -3.23 5.97
N PHE A 68 -8.30 -3.03 5.11
CA PHE A 68 -8.03 -1.70 4.56
C PHE A 68 -9.27 -1.11 3.92
N GLU A 69 -9.57 0.12 4.28
CA GLU A 69 -10.57 0.90 3.59
C GLU A 69 -9.96 1.55 2.34
N LEU A 70 -10.82 1.91 1.40
CA LEU A 70 -10.38 2.72 0.26
C LEU A 70 -10.15 4.15 0.72
N ARG A 71 -9.15 4.80 0.12
CA ARG A 71 -9.05 6.26 0.25
C ARG A 71 -10.27 6.93 -0.37
N GLU A 72 -10.59 8.10 0.16
CA GLU A 72 -11.75 8.88 -0.27
C GLU A 72 -11.75 9.09 -1.80
N ASP A 73 -12.90 8.89 -2.40
CA ASP A 73 -13.17 9.06 -3.83
C ASP A 73 -12.33 8.22 -4.81
N VAL A 74 -11.38 7.39 -4.35
CA VAL A 74 -10.48 6.66 -5.24
C VAL A 74 -11.23 5.79 -6.25
N LYS A 75 -12.25 5.06 -5.79
CA LYS A 75 -13.06 4.21 -6.68
C LYS A 75 -13.76 5.03 -7.77
N TYR A 76 -14.33 6.17 -7.41
CA TYR A 76 -14.99 7.06 -8.36
C TYR A 76 -14.04 7.51 -9.47
N TYR A 77 -12.85 7.97 -9.09
CA TYR A 77 -11.86 8.43 -10.08
C TYR A 77 -11.28 7.29 -10.91
N MET A 78 -11.04 6.11 -10.35
CA MET A 78 -10.61 4.94 -11.10
C MET A 78 -11.66 4.51 -12.15
N ASP A 79 -12.92 4.41 -11.76
CA ASP A 79 -14.01 4.05 -12.68
C ASP A 79 -14.17 5.12 -13.79
N LYS A 80 -14.01 6.40 -13.46
CA LYS A 80 -14.04 7.51 -14.42
C LYS A 80 -12.89 7.42 -15.44
N LEU A 81 -11.66 7.19 -14.98
CA LEU A 81 -10.49 7.04 -15.87
C LEU A 81 -10.65 5.86 -16.83
N LEU A 82 -11.17 4.72 -16.34
CA LEU A 82 -11.48 3.56 -17.19
C LEU A 82 -12.57 3.90 -18.23
N ALA A 83 -13.62 4.63 -17.85
CA ALA A 83 -14.69 5.05 -18.75
C ALA A 83 -14.19 6.04 -19.82
N GLU A 84 -13.17 6.83 -19.53
CA GLU A 84 -12.48 7.74 -20.46
C GLU A 84 -11.49 7.01 -21.38
N GLY A 85 -11.36 5.68 -21.28
CA GLY A 85 -10.51 4.85 -22.12
C GLY A 85 -9.05 4.77 -21.69
N HIS A 86 -8.74 5.12 -20.43
CA HIS A 86 -7.42 4.88 -19.86
C HIS A 86 -7.27 3.44 -19.37
N GLU A 87 -6.05 2.93 -19.35
CA GLU A 87 -5.69 1.63 -18.78
C GLU A 87 -5.10 1.84 -17.39
N LEU A 88 -5.62 1.15 -16.35
CA LEU A 88 -5.13 1.24 -14.97
C LEU A 88 -4.30 0.01 -14.62
N TYR A 89 -3.04 0.24 -14.29
CA TYR A 89 -2.07 -0.78 -13.90
C TYR A 89 -1.81 -0.64 -12.39
N LEU A 90 -2.20 -1.62 -11.61
CA LEU A 90 -1.85 -1.67 -10.19
C LEU A 90 -0.45 -2.25 -10.06
N ILE A 91 0.49 -1.51 -9.47
CA ILE A 91 1.89 -1.94 -9.32
C ILE A 91 2.24 -1.84 -7.83
N THR A 92 2.35 -2.98 -7.17
CA THR A 92 2.54 -3.06 -5.71
C THR A 92 3.73 -3.92 -5.32
N ASN A 93 4.39 -3.57 -4.21
CA ASN A 93 5.47 -4.36 -3.62
C ASN A 93 4.99 -5.08 -2.33
N ARG A 94 3.82 -5.69 -2.37
CA ARG A 94 3.34 -6.56 -1.30
C ARG A 94 4.00 -7.93 -1.42
N VAL A 95 4.91 -8.25 -0.51
CA VAL A 95 5.76 -9.45 -0.58
C VAL A 95 5.89 -10.16 0.78
N TYR A 96 6.42 -11.39 0.76
CA TYR A 96 6.86 -12.09 1.97
C TYR A 96 8.08 -11.33 2.60
N PRO A 97 8.26 -11.27 3.93
CA PRO A 97 7.48 -11.99 4.96
C PRO A 97 6.23 -11.26 5.47
N ASP A 98 6.01 -10.00 5.10
CA ASP A 98 4.88 -9.21 5.59
C ASP A 98 3.53 -9.82 5.16
N TYR A 99 3.51 -10.38 3.96
CA TYR A 99 2.38 -11.13 3.42
C TYR A 99 2.75 -12.59 3.20
N LYS A 100 1.93 -13.52 3.67
CA LYS A 100 2.08 -14.96 3.41
C LYS A 100 1.58 -15.34 2.02
N GLU A 101 0.46 -14.75 1.63
CA GLU A 101 -0.20 -14.95 0.33
C GLU A 101 -0.51 -13.58 -0.33
N PRO A 102 0.52 -12.81 -0.75
CA PRO A 102 0.36 -11.44 -1.18
C PRO A 102 -0.62 -11.28 -2.34
N GLU A 103 -0.51 -12.11 -3.36
CA GLU A 103 -1.37 -12.07 -4.54
C GLU A 103 -2.82 -12.39 -4.17
N THR A 104 -3.06 -13.51 -3.51
CA THR A 104 -4.40 -13.97 -3.11
C THR A 104 -5.08 -12.92 -2.22
N THR A 105 -4.38 -12.42 -1.21
CA THR A 105 -4.91 -11.43 -0.27
C THR A 105 -5.26 -10.13 -0.98
N THR A 106 -4.37 -9.65 -1.86
CA THR A 106 -4.59 -8.40 -2.58
C THR A 106 -5.72 -8.50 -3.60
N ILE A 107 -5.75 -9.56 -4.41
CA ILE A 107 -6.80 -9.76 -5.42
C ILE A 107 -8.17 -9.92 -4.77
N ASN A 108 -8.27 -10.66 -3.68
CA ASN A 108 -9.54 -10.82 -2.95
C ASN A 108 -10.02 -9.49 -2.35
N TRP A 109 -9.12 -8.69 -1.78
CA TRP A 109 -9.45 -7.36 -1.27
C TRP A 109 -9.95 -6.43 -2.38
N LEU A 110 -9.28 -6.38 -3.54
CA LEU A 110 -9.71 -5.58 -4.69
C LEU A 110 -11.10 -5.99 -5.19
N LYS A 111 -11.38 -7.30 -5.24
CA LYS A 111 -12.71 -7.82 -5.60
C LYS A 111 -13.78 -7.42 -4.59
N GLU A 112 -13.50 -7.56 -3.29
CA GLU A 112 -14.42 -7.17 -2.22
C GLU A 112 -14.76 -5.66 -2.28
N LYS A 113 -13.76 -4.83 -2.57
CA LYS A 113 -13.95 -3.37 -2.72
C LYS A 113 -14.52 -2.97 -4.10
N ASN A 114 -14.78 -3.93 -5.00
CA ASN A 114 -15.28 -3.68 -6.36
C ASN A 114 -14.39 -2.72 -7.16
N ILE A 115 -13.07 -2.88 -7.06
CA ILE A 115 -12.09 -2.09 -7.82
C ILE A 115 -11.86 -2.71 -9.18
N ASN A 116 -12.12 -1.93 -10.23
CA ASN A 116 -11.83 -2.28 -11.62
C ASN A 116 -10.44 -1.79 -12.01
N TYR A 117 -9.70 -2.62 -12.71
CA TYR A 117 -8.34 -2.31 -13.22
C TYR A 117 -8.05 -3.13 -14.47
N THR A 118 -7.05 -2.70 -15.25
CA THR A 118 -6.62 -3.40 -16.47
C THR A 118 -5.68 -4.56 -16.14
N LYS A 119 -4.70 -4.31 -15.28
CA LYS A 119 -3.67 -5.29 -14.91
C LYS A 119 -3.16 -5.04 -13.49
N ILE A 120 -2.78 -6.10 -12.79
CA ILE A 120 -2.03 -6.02 -11.53
C ILE A 120 -0.65 -6.64 -11.71
N ILE A 121 0.35 -6.01 -11.09
CA ILE A 121 1.76 -6.41 -11.13
C ILE A 121 2.30 -6.39 -9.70
N PHE A 122 2.86 -7.51 -9.28
CA PHE A 122 3.56 -7.64 -8.01
C PHE A 122 5.05 -7.42 -8.26
N ALA A 123 5.54 -6.23 -7.90
CA ALA A 123 6.94 -5.85 -8.08
C ALA A 123 7.85 -6.60 -7.11
N GLU A 124 8.97 -7.10 -7.61
CA GLU A 124 9.96 -7.85 -6.80
C GLU A 124 10.72 -6.95 -5.83
N SER A 125 10.77 -5.65 -6.12
CA SER A 125 11.48 -4.65 -5.31
C SER A 125 10.61 -3.41 -5.06
N ARG A 126 11.05 -2.55 -4.14
CA ARG A 126 10.42 -1.24 -3.93
C ARG A 126 10.59 -0.29 -5.13
N ASP A 127 11.68 -0.46 -5.89
CA ASP A 127 11.88 0.27 -7.14
C ASP A 127 11.02 -0.33 -8.24
N LYS A 128 10.00 0.39 -8.67
CA LYS A 128 9.02 -0.03 -9.68
C LYS A 128 9.38 0.41 -11.10
N SER A 129 10.58 0.94 -11.30
CA SER A 129 11.01 1.47 -12.60
C SER A 129 10.98 0.42 -13.70
N LYS A 130 11.40 -0.82 -13.39
CA LYS A 130 11.35 -1.95 -14.31
C LYS A 130 9.93 -2.22 -14.80
N GLU A 131 8.99 -2.36 -13.87
CA GLU A 131 7.59 -2.67 -14.15
C GLU A 131 6.92 -1.55 -14.97
N CYS A 132 7.25 -0.29 -14.66
CA CYS A 132 6.74 0.86 -15.39
C CYS A 132 7.26 0.89 -16.84
N ILE A 133 8.57 0.66 -17.05
CA ILE A 133 9.19 0.65 -18.38
C ILE A 133 8.64 -0.51 -19.22
N GLU A 134 8.63 -1.74 -18.68
CA GLU A 134 8.18 -2.94 -19.40
C GLU A 134 6.69 -2.88 -19.80
N ASN A 135 5.87 -2.15 -19.04
CA ASN A 135 4.45 -2.01 -19.33
C ASN A 135 4.09 -0.68 -20.00
N ASN A 136 5.09 0.14 -20.36
CA ASN A 136 4.92 1.47 -20.99
C ASN A 136 3.94 2.34 -20.19
N ILE A 137 4.17 2.48 -18.88
CA ILE A 137 3.38 3.34 -18.01
C ILE A 137 3.69 4.80 -18.31
N ASP A 138 2.66 5.57 -18.62
CA ASP A 138 2.79 6.99 -18.96
C ASP A 138 2.91 7.87 -17.71
N ILE A 139 2.18 7.52 -16.65
CA ILE A 139 2.16 8.23 -15.35
C ILE A 139 2.06 7.21 -14.23
N MET A 140 2.85 7.37 -13.16
CA MET A 140 2.79 6.56 -11.95
C MET A 140 2.40 7.41 -10.74
N PHE A 141 1.41 6.94 -9.98
CA PHE A 141 1.05 7.47 -8.66
C PHE A 141 1.58 6.52 -7.58
N ASP A 142 2.44 7.03 -6.73
CA ASP A 142 3.13 6.27 -5.69
C ASP A 142 3.33 7.18 -4.46
N ASP A 143 3.16 6.66 -3.26
CA ASP A 143 3.43 7.41 -2.03
C ASP A 143 4.93 7.40 -1.66
N ASP A 144 5.73 6.50 -2.27
CA ASP A 144 7.18 6.50 -2.13
C ASP A 144 7.83 7.55 -3.05
N ILE A 145 8.35 8.63 -2.43
CA ILE A 145 9.07 9.70 -3.12
C ILE A 145 10.24 9.14 -3.97
N GLY A 146 10.89 8.05 -3.50
CA GLY A 146 11.96 7.38 -4.25
C GLY A 146 11.48 6.91 -5.63
N ASN A 147 10.28 6.32 -5.72
CA ASN A 147 9.67 5.93 -6.99
C ASN A 147 9.35 7.15 -7.86
N CYS A 148 8.76 8.20 -7.28
CA CYS A 148 8.45 9.42 -8.01
C CYS A 148 9.69 10.13 -8.59
N ILE A 149 10.84 10.03 -7.94
CA ILE A 149 12.10 10.62 -8.43
C ILE A 149 12.72 9.76 -9.54
N ARG A 150 12.71 8.44 -9.42
CA ARG A 150 13.32 7.52 -10.39
C ARG A 150 12.56 7.43 -11.71
N LEU A 151 11.26 7.68 -11.69
CA LEU A 151 10.35 7.60 -12.85
C LEU A 151 10.20 8.92 -13.63
N LYS A 152 11.10 9.88 -13.42
CA LYS A 152 11.10 11.15 -14.17
C LYS A 152 11.65 11.00 -15.58
#